data_84e3a40bff75afd969f200cd5fb6be46
#
_entry.id   84e3a40bff75afd969f200cd5fb6be46
#
_cell.length_a   1.000
_cell.length_b   1.000
_cell.length_c   1.000
_cell.angle_alpha   90.00
_cell.angle_beta   90.00
_cell.angle_gamma   90.00
#
_symmetry.space_group_name_H-M   'P 1'
#
loop_
_entity.id
_entity.type
_entity.pdbx_description
1 polymer ?
#
loop_
_entity_poly.entity_id
_entity_poly.type
_entity_poly.pdbx_seq_one_letter_code
_entity_poly.pdbx_strand_id
1 'polypeptide(L)'
;MAKEKFERTKPHVNIGTIGHVDHGKTTLTAAITKVLAERGFTKADEVKSFDQIDNAPEEKERGITINTSHVEYETANRHYAHVDCPGHADYVKNMVTGAAQMDGAIIVVAATDGPMPQTREHILLARQVNVPRIVVFLNKCDMVDDEEMLELVEMEMRELLSAYEYDGDNTPIIRGSALGALNGEAQWEEKVMELMDAVDNWIPLPPRDVDKPFLMPVEDVFSITGRGTVATGRIEAGRVKVGDEVQILGLGADKKSVVTGVEMFRKILDEGEAGDNVGLLLRGIDKNEIKRGMVICHPGQVKPHSEFKAQVYILKKEEGGRHTPFHNHYRPQFYIRTLDVTGEITLPEGVEMVMPGDHVTINVKLINPVACDKGLRFAIREGGRTVGSGQITDILD
;
A
#
# COMPACT_ATOMS: atom_id res chain seq x y z
N MET A 1 18.36 -1.33 27.03
CA MET A 1 19.19 -0.44 26.19
C MET A 1 18.32 0.72 25.75
N ALA A 2 18.86 1.96 25.68
CA ALA A 2 18.16 3.09 25.12
C ALA A 2 17.93 2.83 23.63
N LYS A 3 16.73 3.13 23.11
CA LYS A 3 16.45 3.01 21.67
C LYS A 3 17.28 4.04 20.91
N GLU A 4 17.77 3.67 19.73
CA GLU A 4 18.45 4.57 18.81
C GLU A 4 17.50 5.67 18.32
N LYS A 5 18.03 6.87 18.10
CA LYS A 5 17.28 7.98 17.51
C LYS A 5 17.37 7.89 15.98
N PHE A 6 16.27 8.08 15.29
CA PHE A 6 16.26 8.14 13.84
C PHE A 6 16.84 9.49 13.36
N GLU A 7 17.81 9.44 12.47
CA GLU A 7 18.39 10.63 11.83
C GLU A 7 18.00 10.70 10.36
N ARG A 8 17.40 11.81 9.95
CA ARG A 8 16.99 12.07 8.56
C ARG A 8 18.18 12.54 7.73
N THR A 9 19.00 11.62 7.24
CA THR A 9 20.21 11.93 6.43
C THR A 9 19.93 11.89 4.93
N LYS A 10 18.89 11.16 4.50
CA LYS A 10 18.51 10.97 3.09
C LYS A 10 17.00 11.20 2.90
N PRO A 11 16.55 11.52 1.66
CA PRO A 11 15.14 11.56 1.35
C PRO A 11 14.48 10.22 1.64
N HIS A 12 13.33 10.25 2.31
CA HIS A 12 12.55 9.06 2.64
C HIS A 12 11.51 8.77 1.56
N VAL A 13 11.43 7.50 1.12
CA VAL A 13 10.48 7.02 0.11
C VAL A 13 9.85 5.71 0.57
N ASN A 14 8.55 5.61 0.45
CA ASN A 14 7.83 4.36 0.70
C ASN A 14 7.69 3.59 -0.61
N ILE A 15 8.26 2.41 -0.67
CA ILE A 15 8.20 1.50 -1.80
C ILE A 15 7.53 0.20 -1.35
N GLY A 16 7.06 -0.62 -2.28
CA GLY A 16 6.59 -1.95 -1.92
C GLY A 16 6.57 -2.92 -3.07
N THR A 17 6.54 -4.20 -2.73
CA THR A 17 6.38 -5.31 -3.67
C THR A 17 4.92 -5.68 -3.82
N ILE A 18 4.43 -5.74 -5.06
CA ILE A 18 3.11 -6.18 -5.45
C ILE A 18 3.21 -7.23 -6.57
N GLY A 19 2.15 -7.97 -6.83
CA GLY A 19 2.12 -9.00 -7.88
C GLY A 19 1.47 -10.30 -7.42
N HIS A 20 1.41 -11.28 -8.30
CA HIS A 20 0.74 -12.55 -8.07
C HIS A 20 1.37 -13.36 -6.93
N VAL A 21 0.59 -14.29 -6.34
CA VAL A 21 1.11 -15.27 -5.38
C VAL A 21 2.19 -16.13 -6.05
N ASP A 22 3.19 -16.56 -5.30
CA ASP A 22 4.33 -17.38 -5.75
C ASP A 22 5.24 -16.77 -6.82
N HIS A 23 5.07 -15.50 -7.19
CA HIS A 23 6.00 -14.79 -8.09
C HIS A 23 7.30 -14.32 -7.40
N GLY A 24 7.43 -14.51 -6.07
CA GLY A 24 8.68 -14.27 -5.33
C GLY A 24 8.84 -12.88 -4.75
N LYS A 25 7.75 -12.20 -4.39
CA LYS A 25 7.77 -10.86 -3.75
C LYS A 25 8.59 -10.82 -2.47
N THR A 26 8.26 -11.68 -1.52
CA THR A 26 8.94 -11.77 -0.22
C THR A 26 10.39 -12.22 -0.36
N THR A 27 10.67 -13.14 -1.32
CA THR A 27 12.05 -13.54 -1.66
C THR A 27 12.86 -12.35 -2.21
N LEU A 28 12.25 -11.53 -3.07
CA LEU A 28 12.90 -10.32 -3.59
C LEU A 28 13.15 -9.30 -2.47
N THR A 29 12.18 -9.10 -1.59
CA THR A 29 12.33 -8.20 -0.44
C THR A 29 13.50 -8.63 0.46
N ALA A 30 13.62 -9.94 0.75
CA ALA A 30 14.76 -10.49 1.49
C ALA A 30 16.09 -10.30 0.73
N ALA A 31 16.10 -10.55 -0.59
CA ALA A 31 17.30 -10.38 -1.43
C ALA A 31 17.76 -8.92 -1.46
N ILE A 32 16.85 -7.95 -1.55
CA ILE A 32 17.18 -6.52 -1.52
C ILE A 32 17.88 -6.17 -0.22
N THR A 33 17.33 -6.54 0.94
CA THR A 33 17.94 -6.22 2.24
C THR A 33 19.34 -6.83 2.38
N LYS A 34 19.51 -8.07 1.92
CA LYS A 34 20.81 -8.78 1.95
C LYS A 34 21.84 -8.10 1.06
N VAL A 35 21.53 -7.91 -0.22
CA VAL A 35 22.46 -7.35 -1.22
C VAL A 35 22.87 -5.93 -0.83
N LEU A 36 21.94 -5.08 -0.39
CA LEU A 36 22.28 -3.72 0.06
C LEU A 36 23.16 -3.71 1.32
N ALA A 37 22.98 -4.65 2.24
CA ALA A 37 23.85 -4.77 3.40
C ALA A 37 25.26 -5.26 3.02
N GLU A 38 25.39 -6.24 2.12
CA GLU A 38 26.69 -6.72 1.60
C GLU A 38 27.44 -5.64 0.84
N ARG A 39 26.74 -4.73 0.18
CA ARG A 39 27.32 -3.54 -0.49
C ARG A 39 27.59 -2.36 0.46
N GLY A 40 27.26 -2.49 1.76
CA GLY A 40 27.52 -1.48 2.78
C GLY A 40 26.56 -0.29 2.79
N PHE A 41 25.42 -0.37 2.11
CA PHE A 41 24.40 0.68 2.11
C PHE A 41 23.43 0.57 3.29
N THR A 42 23.15 -0.65 3.72
CA THR A 42 22.22 -0.96 4.80
C THR A 42 22.97 -1.65 5.95
N LYS A 43 22.54 -1.43 7.18
CA LYS A 43 23.16 -2.08 8.35
C LYS A 43 22.88 -3.59 8.35
N ALA A 44 23.83 -4.40 8.81
CA ALA A 44 23.70 -5.85 8.83
C ALA A 44 22.53 -6.35 9.73
N ASP A 45 22.16 -5.60 10.76
CA ASP A 45 21.03 -5.92 11.64
C ASP A 45 19.66 -5.56 11.04
N GLU A 46 19.64 -4.81 9.94
CA GLU A 46 18.45 -4.49 9.16
C GLU A 46 18.13 -5.56 8.09
N VAL A 47 19.04 -6.50 7.82
CA VAL A 47 18.79 -7.65 6.92
C VAL A 47 17.67 -8.51 7.47
N LYS A 48 16.70 -8.83 6.61
CA LYS A 48 15.57 -9.70 6.94
C LYS A 48 15.59 -10.96 6.10
N SER A 49 15.54 -12.11 6.76
CA SER A 49 15.28 -13.37 6.08
C SER A 49 13.80 -13.51 5.71
N PHE A 50 13.49 -14.41 4.80
CA PHE A 50 12.12 -14.74 4.40
C PHE A 50 11.23 -15.00 5.64
N ASP A 51 11.66 -15.86 6.57
CA ASP A 51 10.91 -16.22 7.78
C ASP A 51 10.74 -15.08 8.79
N GLN A 52 11.52 -14.00 8.65
CA GLN A 52 11.40 -12.80 9.46
C GLN A 52 10.44 -11.77 8.85
N ILE A 53 10.23 -11.84 7.54
CA ILE A 53 9.26 -11.03 6.81
C ILE A 53 7.88 -11.68 6.98
N ASP A 54 7.70 -12.93 6.57
CA ASP A 54 6.50 -13.74 6.80
C ASP A 54 6.57 -14.41 8.18
N ASN A 55 6.24 -13.66 9.22
CA ASN A 55 6.50 -14.08 10.60
C ASN A 55 5.29 -14.71 11.29
N ALA A 56 4.05 -14.48 10.82
CA ALA A 56 2.85 -15.04 11.43
C ALA A 56 2.83 -16.58 11.31
N PRO A 57 2.33 -17.31 12.33
CA PRO A 57 2.23 -18.76 12.28
C PRO A 57 1.48 -19.29 11.05
N GLU A 58 0.39 -18.62 10.66
CA GLU A 58 -0.40 -18.98 9.48
C GLU A 58 0.34 -18.73 8.16
N GLU A 59 1.19 -17.71 8.09
CA GLU A 59 2.04 -17.43 6.93
C GLU A 59 3.07 -18.55 6.73
N LYS A 60 3.71 -18.97 7.83
CA LYS A 60 4.69 -20.07 7.83
C LYS A 60 4.06 -21.42 7.49
N GLU A 61 2.84 -21.69 7.97
CA GLU A 61 2.12 -22.93 7.68
C GLU A 61 1.68 -23.01 6.22
N ARG A 62 1.22 -21.89 5.64
CA ARG A 62 0.70 -21.84 4.29
C ARG A 62 1.77 -21.51 3.24
N GLY A 63 2.92 -20.97 3.64
CA GLY A 63 3.98 -20.51 2.73
C GLY A 63 3.58 -19.29 1.90
N ILE A 64 2.63 -18.48 2.36
CA ILE A 64 2.14 -17.29 1.66
C ILE A 64 2.08 -16.09 2.60
N THR A 65 2.36 -14.90 2.09
CA THR A 65 2.18 -13.64 2.82
C THR A 65 0.70 -13.33 3.00
N ILE A 66 0.27 -13.09 4.22
CA ILE A 66 -1.11 -12.77 4.61
C ILE A 66 -1.23 -11.28 4.98
N ASN A 67 -0.32 -10.82 5.83
CA ASN A 67 -0.27 -9.44 6.30
C ASN A 67 0.81 -8.65 5.58
N THR A 68 0.65 -7.33 5.51
CA THR A 68 1.74 -6.46 5.06
C THR A 68 2.88 -6.49 6.07
N SER A 69 4.09 -6.65 5.57
CA SER A 69 5.31 -6.57 6.37
C SER A 69 6.13 -5.35 5.97
N HIS A 70 6.72 -4.66 6.94
CA HIS A 70 7.52 -3.47 6.72
C HIS A 70 8.98 -3.77 7.01
N VAL A 71 9.85 -3.47 6.05
CA VAL A 71 11.30 -3.53 6.20
C VAL A 71 11.93 -2.19 5.85
N GLU A 72 13.09 -1.92 6.42
CA GLU A 72 13.86 -0.70 6.24
C GLU A 72 15.16 -1.03 5.52
N TYR A 73 15.56 -0.20 4.57
CA TYR A 73 16.88 -0.27 3.95
C TYR A 73 17.25 1.07 3.28
N GLU A 74 18.50 1.20 2.90
CA GLU A 74 19.02 2.38 2.22
C GLU A 74 19.76 2.03 0.93
N THR A 75 19.73 2.96 -0.02
CA THR A 75 20.67 3.04 -1.13
C THR A 75 21.70 4.16 -0.86
N ALA A 76 22.58 4.43 -1.81
CA ALA A 76 23.45 5.60 -1.73
C ALA A 76 22.64 6.91 -1.63
N ASN A 77 21.46 6.98 -2.24
CA ASN A 77 20.71 8.20 -2.48
C ASN A 77 19.50 8.38 -1.57
N ARG A 78 18.88 7.29 -1.12
CA ARG A 78 17.55 7.30 -0.46
C ARG A 78 17.47 6.33 0.71
N HIS A 79 16.58 6.67 1.65
CA HIS A 79 16.10 5.80 2.70
C HIS A 79 14.73 5.26 2.33
N TYR A 80 14.54 3.94 2.44
CA TYR A 80 13.31 3.27 2.03
C TYR A 80 12.61 2.60 3.21
N ALA A 81 11.30 2.85 3.30
CA ALA A 81 10.37 1.96 3.98
C ALA A 81 9.76 1.05 2.91
N HIS A 82 9.96 -0.24 3.02
CA HIS A 82 9.46 -1.22 2.05
C HIS A 82 8.31 -2.01 2.64
N VAL A 83 7.20 -2.03 1.92
CA VAL A 83 5.98 -2.77 2.28
C VAL A 83 5.90 -4.02 1.43
N ASP A 84 6.08 -5.19 2.02
CA ASP A 84 5.82 -6.45 1.34
C ASP A 84 4.33 -6.78 1.40
N CYS A 85 3.68 -6.89 0.24
CA CYS A 85 2.24 -7.08 0.13
C CYS A 85 1.86 -8.52 -0.17
N PRO A 86 0.72 -9.01 0.40
CA PRO A 86 0.21 -10.32 0.04
C PRO A 86 -0.16 -10.39 -1.43
N GLY A 87 0.04 -11.56 -2.04
CA GLY A 87 -0.29 -11.82 -3.45
C GLY A 87 -1.62 -12.52 -3.66
N HIS A 88 -2.16 -13.18 -2.64
CA HIS A 88 -3.35 -14.00 -2.76
C HIS A 88 -4.64 -13.17 -2.76
N ALA A 89 -5.62 -13.55 -3.58
CA ALA A 89 -6.88 -12.82 -3.75
C ALA A 89 -7.68 -12.62 -2.45
N ASP A 90 -7.61 -13.57 -1.51
CA ASP A 90 -8.30 -13.47 -0.22
C ASP A 90 -7.77 -12.33 0.66
N TYR A 91 -6.54 -11.87 0.43
CA TYR A 91 -5.86 -10.84 1.24
C TYR A 91 -5.73 -9.49 0.53
N VAL A 92 -6.49 -9.27 -0.54
CA VAL A 92 -6.48 -8.01 -1.30
C VAL A 92 -6.73 -6.78 -0.41
N LYS A 93 -7.52 -6.92 0.64
CA LYS A 93 -7.71 -5.85 1.63
C LYS A 93 -6.38 -5.38 2.24
N ASN A 94 -5.51 -6.31 2.61
CA ASN A 94 -4.19 -6.01 3.16
C ASN A 94 -3.27 -5.42 2.09
N MET A 95 -3.34 -5.96 0.86
CA MET A 95 -2.64 -5.40 -0.30
C MET A 95 -3.02 -3.95 -0.58
N VAL A 96 -4.32 -3.61 -0.62
CA VAL A 96 -4.80 -2.24 -0.85
C VAL A 96 -4.31 -1.30 0.25
N THR A 97 -4.34 -1.74 1.51
CA THR A 97 -3.84 -0.94 2.63
C THR A 97 -2.34 -0.68 2.52
N GLY A 98 -1.55 -1.70 2.14
CA GLY A 98 -0.12 -1.55 1.91
C GLY A 98 0.16 -0.64 0.71
N ALA A 99 -0.53 -0.83 -0.41
CA ALA A 99 -0.36 -0.03 -1.61
C ALA A 99 -0.69 1.46 -1.38
N ALA A 100 -1.67 1.77 -0.54
CA ALA A 100 -2.01 3.15 -0.18
C ALA A 100 -0.88 3.90 0.55
N GLN A 101 0.10 3.18 1.08
CA GLN A 101 1.26 3.76 1.76
C GLN A 101 2.43 4.02 0.81
N MET A 102 2.41 3.51 -0.42
CA MET A 102 3.54 3.54 -1.34
C MET A 102 3.63 4.85 -2.13
N ASP A 103 4.86 5.33 -2.28
CA ASP A 103 5.23 6.41 -3.18
C ASP A 103 5.64 5.88 -4.56
N GLY A 104 5.88 4.59 -4.66
CA GLY A 104 6.16 3.81 -5.86
C GLY A 104 6.05 2.33 -5.57
N ALA A 105 5.93 1.49 -6.59
CA ALA A 105 5.84 0.04 -6.43
C ALA A 105 6.80 -0.73 -7.32
N ILE A 106 7.23 -1.88 -6.85
CA ILE A 106 7.91 -2.90 -7.65
C ILE A 106 6.89 -4.00 -7.92
N ILE A 107 6.52 -4.19 -9.18
CA ILE A 107 5.69 -5.32 -9.55
C ILE A 107 6.57 -6.51 -9.91
N VAL A 108 6.34 -7.62 -9.21
CA VAL A 108 7.11 -8.85 -9.39
C VAL A 108 6.31 -9.82 -10.24
N VAL A 109 6.88 -10.23 -11.36
CA VAL A 109 6.29 -11.16 -12.31
C VAL A 109 7.27 -12.31 -12.56
N ALA A 110 6.82 -13.54 -12.39
CA ALA A 110 7.64 -14.70 -12.75
C ALA A 110 7.74 -14.83 -14.28
N ALA A 111 8.96 -14.92 -14.80
CA ALA A 111 9.20 -15.08 -16.24
C ALA A 111 8.59 -16.37 -16.80
N THR A 112 8.45 -17.40 -15.96
CA THR A 112 7.82 -18.68 -16.30
C THR A 112 6.32 -18.58 -16.54
N ASP A 113 5.63 -17.61 -15.92
CA ASP A 113 4.17 -17.57 -15.87
C ASP A 113 3.59 -16.33 -16.59
N GLY A 114 4.39 -15.26 -16.71
CA GLY A 114 3.92 -13.98 -17.22
C GLY A 114 2.93 -13.27 -16.28
N PRO A 115 2.22 -12.24 -16.75
CA PRO A 115 1.24 -11.51 -15.94
C PRO A 115 0.00 -12.36 -15.68
N MET A 116 -0.24 -12.67 -14.40
CA MET A 116 -1.34 -13.48 -13.90
C MET A 116 -2.51 -12.59 -13.41
N PRO A 117 -3.69 -13.15 -13.06
CA PRO A 117 -4.85 -12.35 -12.67
C PRO A 117 -4.60 -11.36 -11.54
N GLN A 118 -3.88 -11.73 -10.46
CA GLN A 118 -3.58 -10.81 -9.38
C GLN A 118 -2.55 -9.74 -9.80
N THR A 119 -1.69 -10.02 -10.78
CA THR A 119 -0.80 -8.99 -11.36
C THR A 119 -1.63 -7.84 -11.92
N ARG A 120 -2.67 -8.15 -12.70
CA ARG A 120 -3.60 -7.17 -13.27
C ARG A 120 -4.37 -6.42 -12.19
N GLU A 121 -4.93 -7.13 -11.21
CA GLU A 121 -5.66 -6.52 -10.10
C GLU A 121 -4.77 -5.60 -9.27
N HIS A 122 -3.53 -6.00 -8.99
CA HIS A 122 -2.60 -5.20 -8.19
C HIS A 122 -2.16 -3.91 -8.91
N ILE A 123 -1.94 -3.94 -10.23
CA ILE A 123 -1.64 -2.74 -11.03
C ILE A 123 -2.84 -1.78 -11.00
N LEU A 124 -4.05 -2.29 -11.21
CA LEU A 124 -5.28 -1.52 -11.12
C LEU A 124 -5.44 -0.84 -9.76
N LEU A 125 -5.28 -1.62 -8.68
CA LEU A 125 -5.41 -1.11 -7.31
C LEU A 125 -4.32 -0.09 -6.96
N ALA A 126 -3.07 -0.33 -7.37
CA ALA A 126 -1.99 0.63 -7.21
C ALA A 126 -2.32 1.97 -7.91
N ARG A 127 -2.89 1.90 -9.12
CA ARG A 127 -3.36 3.11 -9.83
C ARG A 127 -4.44 3.86 -9.06
N GLN A 128 -5.38 3.13 -8.47
CA GLN A 128 -6.50 3.71 -7.71
C GLN A 128 -6.07 4.40 -6.41
N VAL A 129 -5.08 3.84 -5.72
CA VAL A 129 -4.51 4.47 -4.51
C VAL A 129 -3.41 5.49 -4.81
N ASN A 130 -3.28 5.92 -6.06
CA ASN A 130 -2.35 6.94 -6.53
C ASN A 130 -0.86 6.58 -6.41
N VAL A 131 -0.48 5.33 -6.55
CA VAL A 131 0.94 4.99 -6.76
C VAL A 131 1.39 5.60 -8.09
N PRO A 132 2.30 6.58 -8.11
CA PRO A 132 2.55 7.37 -9.31
C PRO A 132 3.32 6.64 -10.39
N ARG A 133 4.23 5.75 -10.00
CA ARG A 133 5.09 4.96 -10.90
C ARG A 133 5.37 3.57 -10.38
N ILE A 134 5.60 2.65 -11.30
CA ILE A 134 5.92 1.25 -11.06
C ILE A 134 7.26 0.94 -11.72
N VAL A 135 8.05 0.05 -11.12
CA VAL A 135 9.19 -0.65 -11.74
C VAL A 135 8.83 -2.12 -11.82
N VAL A 136 9.21 -2.79 -12.89
CA VAL A 136 8.95 -4.23 -13.07
C VAL A 136 10.21 -5.02 -12.74
N PHE A 137 10.08 -6.04 -11.91
CA PHE A 137 11.09 -7.06 -11.72
C PHE A 137 10.59 -8.38 -12.31
N LEU A 138 11.19 -8.77 -13.45
CA LEU A 138 10.92 -10.05 -14.09
C LEU A 138 11.76 -11.11 -13.40
N ASN A 139 11.12 -11.84 -12.49
CA ASN A 139 11.75 -12.80 -11.59
C ASN A 139 11.83 -14.22 -12.19
N LYS A 140 12.63 -15.08 -11.60
CA LYS A 140 12.85 -16.48 -12.01
C LYS A 140 13.44 -16.61 -13.42
N CYS A 141 14.22 -15.64 -13.89
CA CYS A 141 14.88 -15.70 -15.19
C CYS A 141 15.94 -16.81 -15.27
N ASP A 142 16.42 -17.30 -14.12
CA ASP A 142 17.28 -18.48 -14.00
C ASP A 142 16.61 -19.79 -14.46
N MET A 143 15.29 -19.80 -14.59
CA MET A 143 14.48 -20.96 -15.02
C MET A 143 14.06 -20.88 -16.49
N VAL A 144 14.42 -19.82 -17.22
CA VAL A 144 14.00 -19.59 -18.61
C VAL A 144 15.23 -19.36 -19.47
N ASP A 145 15.53 -20.31 -20.35
CA ASP A 145 16.66 -20.24 -21.30
C ASP A 145 16.28 -19.59 -22.64
N ASP A 146 14.98 -19.35 -22.87
CA ASP A 146 14.44 -18.80 -24.11
C ASP A 146 14.30 -17.29 -24.04
N GLU A 147 15.17 -16.59 -24.80
CA GLU A 147 15.16 -15.13 -24.87
C GLU A 147 13.87 -14.56 -25.47
N GLU A 148 13.29 -15.24 -26.48
CA GLU A 148 12.05 -14.80 -27.11
C GLU A 148 10.88 -14.85 -26.13
N MET A 149 10.88 -15.80 -25.21
CA MET A 149 9.89 -15.90 -24.14
C MET A 149 10.01 -14.74 -23.15
N LEU A 150 11.24 -14.38 -22.78
CA LEU A 150 11.47 -13.22 -21.89
C LEU A 150 11.01 -11.92 -22.54
N GLU A 151 11.32 -11.72 -23.83
CA GLU A 151 10.87 -10.54 -24.59
C GLU A 151 9.34 -10.48 -24.69
N LEU A 152 8.67 -11.61 -24.88
CA LEU A 152 7.21 -11.69 -24.93
C LEU A 152 6.58 -11.25 -23.62
N VAL A 153 7.07 -11.73 -22.48
CA VAL A 153 6.57 -11.37 -21.16
C VAL A 153 6.80 -9.87 -20.88
N GLU A 154 7.94 -9.33 -21.30
CA GLU A 154 8.18 -7.88 -21.18
C GLU A 154 7.17 -7.06 -22.01
N MET A 155 6.89 -7.50 -23.24
CA MET A 155 5.92 -6.83 -24.10
C MET A 155 4.52 -6.86 -23.48
N GLU A 156 4.08 -8.02 -22.98
CA GLU A 156 2.80 -8.16 -22.28
C GLU A 156 2.72 -7.23 -21.04
N MET A 157 3.81 -7.08 -20.29
CA MET A 157 3.86 -6.18 -19.14
C MET A 157 3.74 -4.71 -19.56
N ARG A 158 4.41 -4.31 -20.66
CA ARG A 158 4.31 -2.94 -21.18
C ARG A 158 2.89 -2.60 -21.64
N GLU A 159 2.26 -3.52 -22.37
CA GLU A 159 0.86 -3.39 -22.80
C GLU A 159 -0.08 -3.29 -21.59
N LEU A 160 0.12 -4.15 -20.59
CA LEU A 160 -0.69 -4.16 -19.38
C LEU A 160 -0.55 -2.86 -18.59
N LEU A 161 0.67 -2.35 -18.40
CA LEU A 161 0.90 -1.07 -17.72
C LEU A 161 0.24 0.09 -18.46
N SER A 162 0.36 0.12 -19.79
CA SER A 162 -0.26 1.14 -20.63
C SER A 162 -1.79 1.10 -20.56
N ALA A 163 -2.38 -0.10 -20.49
CA ALA A 163 -3.82 -0.28 -20.33
C ALA A 163 -4.36 0.30 -19.01
N TYR A 164 -3.54 0.34 -17.97
CA TYR A 164 -3.87 0.96 -16.67
C TYR A 164 -3.29 2.36 -16.48
N GLU A 165 -3.00 3.05 -17.57
CA GLU A 165 -2.54 4.44 -17.60
C GLU A 165 -1.18 4.70 -16.90
N TYR A 166 -0.31 3.70 -16.85
CA TYR A 166 1.10 3.87 -16.55
C TYR A 166 1.90 4.06 -17.84
N ASP A 167 3.11 4.62 -17.73
CA ASP A 167 4.03 4.77 -18.87
C ASP A 167 4.70 3.42 -19.18
N GLY A 168 3.97 2.52 -19.87
CA GLY A 168 4.44 1.17 -20.16
C GLY A 168 5.69 1.15 -21.04
N ASP A 169 5.82 2.10 -21.97
CA ASP A 169 6.96 2.14 -22.91
C ASP A 169 8.29 2.45 -22.21
N ASN A 170 8.27 3.38 -21.24
CA ASN A 170 9.47 3.84 -20.55
C ASN A 170 9.66 3.19 -19.17
N THR A 171 8.70 2.43 -18.68
CA THR A 171 8.83 1.75 -17.38
C THR A 171 10.04 0.82 -17.37
N PRO A 172 10.96 0.94 -16.41
CA PRO A 172 12.08 0.01 -16.27
C PRO A 172 11.59 -1.42 -16.00
N ILE A 173 12.13 -2.39 -16.75
CA ILE A 173 11.90 -3.82 -16.54
C ILE A 173 13.28 -4.46 -16.33
N ILE A 174 13.50 -4.99 -15.14
CA ILE A 174 14.76 -5.63 -14.77
C ILE A 174 14.54 -7.15 -14.71
N ARG A 175 15.33 -7.88 -15.49
CA ARG A 175 15.35 -9.36 -15.51
C ARG A 175 16.27 -9.86 -14.43
N GLY A 176 15.79 -10.79 -13.59
CA GLY A 176 16.60 -11.29 -12.49
C GLY A 176 16.09 -12.58 -11.87
N SER A 177 16.82 -13.04 -10.87
CA SER A 177 16.43 -14.13 -9.98
C SER A 177 16.62 -13.70 -8.54
N ALA A 178 15.51 -13.49 -7.84
CA ALA A 178 15.54 -13.12 -6.43
C ALA A 178 16.16 -14.23 -5.57
N LEU A 179 15.87 -15.49 -5.90
CA LEU A 179 16.43 -16.64 -5.19
C LEU A 179 17.94 -16.77 -5.46
N GLY A 180 18.38 -16.60 -6.70
CA GLY A 180 19.81 -16.62 -7.07
C GLY A 180 20.57 -15.51 -6.35
N ALA A 181 20.03 -14.29 -6.28
CA ALA A 181 20.63 -13.20 -5.51
C ALA A 181 20.67 -13.51 -4.01
N LEU A 182 19.62 -14.07 -3.44
CA LEU A 182 19.55 -14.47 -2.04
C LEU A 182 20.61 -15.58 -1.72
N ASN A 183 20.89 -16.46 -2.69
CA ASN A 183 21.91 -17.50 -2.57
C ASN A 183 23.35 -16.98 -2.80
N GLY A 184 23.54 -15.71 -3.14
CA GLY A 184 24.86 -15.10 -3.32
C GLY A 184 25.46 -15.28 -4.71
N GLU A 185 24.62 -15.50 -5.74
CA GLU A 185 25.06 -15.55 -7.14
C GLU A 185 25.29 -14.12 -7.67
N ALA A 186 26.56 -13.77 -7.90
CA ALA A 186 26.98 -12.41 -8.22
C ALA A 186 26.21 -11.78 -9.40
N GLN A 187 25.91 -12.54 -10.44
CA GLN A 187 25.12 -12.06 -11.59
C GLN A 187 23.72 -11.58 -11.20
N TRP A 188 23.08 -12.26 -10.25
CA TRP A 188 21.74 -11.91 -9.79
C TRP A 188 21.74 -10.83 -8.71
N GLU A 189 22.81 -10.76 -7.91
CA GLU A 189 23.03 -9.62 -6.99
C GLU A 189 23.18 -8.31 -7.77
N GLU A 190 23.91 -8.30 -8.90
CA GLU A 190 24.01 -7.13 -9.78
C GLU A 190 22.63 -6.72 -10.34
N LYS A 191 21.75 -7.69 -10.65
CA LYS A 191 20.38 -7.38 -11.09
C LYS A 191 19.51 -6.77 -9.99
N VAL A 192 19.72 -7.14 -8.73
CA VAL A 192 19.08 -6.47 -7.60
C VAL A 192 19.59 -5.03 -7.46
N MET A 193 20.89 -4.79 -7.66
CA MET A 193 21.44 -3.43 -7.67
C MET A 193 20.88 -2.61 -8.83
N GLU A 194 20.78 -3.18 -10.04
CA GLU A 194 20.17 -2.54 -11.20
C GLU A 194 18.69 -2.18 -10.93
N LEU A 195 17.95 -3.06 -10.23
CA LEU A 195 16.58 -2.76 -9.78
C LEU A 195 16.56 -1.55 -8.85
N MET A 196 17.45 -1.50 -7.86
CA MET A 196 17.48 -0.39 -6.90
C MET A 196 17.90 0.93 -7.56
N ASP A 197 18.82 0.89 -8.52
CA ASP A 197 19.18 2.06 -9.34
C ASP A 197 17.98 2.54 -10.18
N ALA A 198 17.22 1.62 -10.75
CA ALA A 198 15.99 1.95 -11.47
C ALA A 198 14.94 2.57 -10.53
N VAL A 199 14.76 2.04 -9.33
CA VAL A 199 13.85 2.59 -8.31
C VAL A 199 14.29 4.01 -7.90
N ASP A 200 15.58 4.21 -7.63
CA ASP A 200 16.13 5.52 -7.27
C ASP A 200 15.89 6.59 -8.34
N ASN A 201 16.00 6.21 -9.62
CA ASN A 201 15.93 7.16 -10.73
C ASN A 201 14.50 7.32 -11.30
N TRP A 202 13.71 6.26 -11.30
CA TRP A 202 12.37 6.24 -11.92
C TRP A 202 11.28 6.71 -10.98
N ILE A 203 11.30 6.29 -9.70
CA ILE A 203 10.29 6.70 -8.73
C ILE A 203 10.57 8.15 -8.31
N PRO A 204 9.60 9.08 -8.49
CA PRO A 204 9.82 10.47 -8.09
C PRO A 204 9.88 10.59 -6.57
N LEU A 205 10.59 11.60 -6.09
CA LEU A 205 10.48 12.01 -4.69
C LEU A 205 9.07 12.55 -4.48
N PRO A 206 8.29 11.98 -3.56
CA PRO A 206 6.92 12.40 -3.35
C PRO A 206 6.87 13.79 -2.71
N PRO A 207 5.90 14.64 -3.12
CA PRO A 207 5.61 15.84 -2.36
C PRO A 207 5.12 15.45 -0.96
N ARG A 208 5.60 16.18 0.06
CA ARG A 208 5.19 15.96 1.46
C ARG A 208 4.34 17.14 1.93
N ASP A 209 3.09 16.87 2.24
CA ASP A 209 2.13 17.86 2.73
C ASP A 209 2.33 18.17 4.23
N VAL A 210 3.55 18.54 4.60
CA VAL A 210 3.96 18.74 6.00
C VAL A 210 3.32 19.96 6.67
N ASP A 211 2.85 20.94 5.90
CA ASP A 211 2.22 22.15 6.39
C ASP A 211 0.68 22.05 6.49
N LYS A 212 0.11 20.93 6.03
CA LYS A 212 -1.31 20.63 6.20
C LYS A 212 -1.61 20.15 7.64
N PRO A 213 -2.88 20.14 8.04
CA PRO A 213 -3.31 19.49 9.27
C PRO A 213 -2.85 18.04 9.37
N PHE A 214 -2.42 17.60 10.56
CA PHE A 214 -1.98 16.24 10.79
C PHE A 214 -3.11 15.24 10.59
N LEU A 215 -2.83 14.22 9.78
CA LEU A 215 -3.72 13.09 9.52
C LEU A 215 -2.92 11.81 9.34
N MET A 216 -3.27 10.78 10.10
CA MET A 216 -2.71 9.43 9.99
C MET A 216 -3.82 8.39 10.01
N PRO A 217 -4.10 7.69 8.90
CA PRO A 217 -4.97 6.52 8.90
C PRO A 217 -4.35 5.38 9.72
N VAL A 218 -5.16 4.72 10.55
CA VAL A 218 -4.72 3.59 11.38
C VAL A 218 -4.67 2.33 10.52
N GLU A 219 -3.51 1.68 10.50
CA GLU A 219 -3.29 0.42 9.80
C GLU A 219 -3.37 -0.78 10.74
N ASP A 220 -2.65 -0.71 11.86
CA ASP A 220 -2.66 -1.76 12.88
C ASP A 220 -2.59 -1.16 14.28
N VAL A 221 -2.98 -1.96 15.27
CA VAL A 221 -3.02 -1.56 16.68
C VAL A 221 -2.54 -2.70 17.57
N PHE A 222 -1.58 -2.42 18.41
CA PHE A 222 -1.07 -3.39 19.37
C PHE A 222 -0.76 -2.75 20.73
N SER A 223 -0.66 -3.57 21.76
CA SER A 223 -0.28 -3.13 23.09
C SER A 223 1.16 -3.53 23.39
N ILE A 224 1.93 -2.61 23.98
CA ILE A 224 3.25 -2.88 24.50
C ILE A 224 3.16 -2.89 26.02
N THR A 225 3.50 -4.00 26.65
CA THR A 225 3.50 -4.15 28.11
C THR A 225 4.31 -3.04 28.75
N GLY A 226 3.71 -2.29 29.68
CA GLY A 226 4.34 -1.20 30.40
C GLY A 226 4.48 0.13 29.61
N ARG A 227 4.06 0.18 28.32
CA ARG A 227 4.12 1.39 27.48
C ARG A 227 2.77 1.86 26.96
N GLY A 228 1.77 0.98 26.87
CA GLY A 228 0.42 1.31 26.44
C GLY A 228 0.11 0.86 25.00
N THR A 229 -0.89 1.50 24.42
CA THR A 229 -1.39 1.20 23.07
C THR A 229 -0.57 1.94 22.02
N VAL A 230 -0.22 1.24 20.96
CA VAL A 230 0.46 1.77 19.78
C VAL A 230 -0.45 1.62 18.57
N ALA A 231 -0.70 2.71 17.87
CA ALA A 231 -1.35 2.72 16.57
C ALA A 231 -0.30 2.96 15.50
N THR A 232 -0.26 2.13 14.48
CA THR A 232 0.65 2.30 13.34
C THR A 232 -0.09 2.80 12.12
N GLY A 233 0.63 3.50 11.27
CA GLY A 233 0.15 3.99 9.98
C GLY A 233 1.17 4.90 9.31
N ARG A 234 0.91 5.21 8.04
CA ARG A 234 1.62 6.27 7.33
C ARG A 234 0.96 7.62 7.64
N ILE A 235 1.76 8.61 7.99
CA ILE A 235 1.27 9.98 8.11
C ILE A 235 0.93 10.49 6.70
N GLU A 236 -0.35 10.75 6.45
CA GLU A 236 -0.86 11.23 5.16
C GLU A 236 -0.54 12.71 4.95
N ALA A 237 -0.69 13.51 6.02
CA ALA A 237 -0.45 14.95 6.00
C ALA A 237 -0.01 15.47 7.37
N GLY A 238 0.66 16.62 7.37
CA GLY A 238 1.04 17.36 8.57
C GLY A 238 2.19 16.74 9.34
N ARG A 239 2.28 17.12 10.61
CA ARG A 239 3.30 16.69 11.56
C ARG A 239 2.69 16.36 12.90
N VAL A 240 3.33 15.47 13.65
CA VAL A 240 2.94 15.11 15.02
C VAL A 240 4.17 14.96 15.91
N LYS A 241 4.10 15.50 17.13
CA LYS A 241 5.19 15.47 18.12
C LYS A 241 4.77 14.73 19.37
N VAL A 242 5.75 14.28 20.12
CA VAL A 242 5.54 13.82 21.49
C VAL A 242 4.96 14.98 22.34
N GLY A 243 3.85 14.73 23.02
CA GLY A 243 3.11 15.72 23.81
C GLY A 243 1.89 16.30 23.11
N ASP A 244 1.73 16.10 21.81
CA ASP A 244 0.56 16.60 21.07
C ASP A 244 -0.73 15.91 21.52
N GLU A 245 -1.78 16.71 21.67
CA GLU A 245 -3.14 16.19 21.78
C GLU A 245 -3.62 15.73 20.41
N VAL A 246 -4.20 14.55 20.37
CA VAL A 246 -4.77 13.95 19.16
C VAL A 246 -6.18 13.46 19.39
N GLN A 247 -6.93 13.39 18.29
CA GLN A 247 -8.29 12.87 18.23
C GLN A 247 -8.31 11.64 17.34
N ILE A 248 -9.01 10.61 17.79
CA ILE A 248 -9.17 9.33 17.10
C ILE A 248 -10.61 9.27 16.62
N LEU A 249 -10.80 9.21 15.30
CA LEU A 249 -12.10 9.34 14.66
C LEU A 249 -12.39 8.17 13.72
N GLY A 250 -13.65 7.85 13.56
CA GLY A 250 -14.16 6.85 12.63
C GLY A 250 -14.85 5.67 13.30
N LEU A 251 -15.66 4.93 12.55
CA LEU A 251 -16.44 3.78 13.03
C LEU A 251 -17.34 4.11 14.24
N GLY A 252 -17.82 5.36 14.34
CA GLY A 252 -18.62 5.85 15.45
C GLY A 252 -17.83 6.25 16.69
N ALA A 253 -16.51 6.16 16.67
CA ALA A 253 -15.66 6.62 17.76
C ALA A 253 -15.23 8.09 17.57
N ASP A 254 -15.19 8.81 18.68
CA ASP A 254 -14.58 10.14 18.83
C ASP A 254 -13.89 10.19 20.19
N LYS A 255 -12.57 10.01 20.18
CA LYS A 255 -11.78 9.91 21.41
C LYS A 255 -10.57 10.83 21.34
N LYS A 256 -10.18 11.37 22.48
CA LYS A 256 -8.98 12.19 22.62
C LYS A 256 -7.88 11.42 23.34
N SER A 257 -6.66 11.67 22.95
CA SER A 257 -5.47 11.10 23.57
C SER A 257 -4.29 12.07 23.45
N VAL A 258 -3.17 11.70 24.06
CA VAL A 258 -1.90 12.42 23.95
C VAL A 258 -0.84 11.46 23.43
N VAL A 259 -0.06 11.90 22.46
CA VAL A 259 1.07 11.15 21.91
C VAL A 259 2.20 11.13 22.93
N THR A 260 2.57 9.96 23.42
CA THR A 260 3.67 9.79 24.41
C THR A 260 4.96 9.30 23.77
N GLY A 261 4.93 8.94 22.51
CA GLY A 261 6.10 8.54 21.75
C GLY A 261 5.78 8.41 20.26
N VAL A 262 6.76 8.71 19.43
CA VAL A 262 6.73 8.50 17.98
C VAL A 262 7.91 7.59 17.63
N GLU A 263 7.65 6.49 16.95
CA GLU A 263 8.67 5.50 16.59
C GLU A 263 8.54 5.10 15.12
N MET A 264 9.67 4.92 14.46
CA MET A 264 9.76 4.37 13.11
C MET A 264 10.89 3.33 13.09
N PHE A 265 10.59 2.09 12.64
CA PHE A 265 11.53 0.96 12.63
C PHE A 265 12.27 0.76 13.96
N ARG A 266 11.54 0.83 15.10
CA ARG A 266 12.06 0.73 16.47
C ARG A 266 13.03 1.84 16.90
N LYS A 267 13.25 2.87 16.06
CA LYS A 267 14.00 4.09 16.38
C LYS A 267 13.02 5.17 16.86
N ILE A 268 13.48 6.03 17.77
CA ILE A 268 12.66 7.13 18.33
C ILE A 268 12.76 8.34 17.40
N LEU A 269 11.62 8.98 17.16
CA LEU A 269 11.54 10.28 16.50
C LEU A 269 11.05 11.35 17.50
N ASP A 270 11.59 12.56 17.39
CA ASP A 270 11.04 13.72 18.09
C ASP A 270 9.73 14.17 17.45
N GLU A 271 9.65 14.06 16.13
CA GLU A 271 8.51 14.46 15.29
C GLU A 271 8.35 13.48 14.14
N GLY A 272 7.11 13.04 13.88
CA GLY A 272 6.72 12.36 12.65
C GLY A 272 6.15 13.38 11.67
N GLU A 273 6.42 13.20 10.37
CA GLU A 273 5.92 14.08 9.31
C GLU A 273 5.29 13.31 8.16
N ALA A 274 4.54 14.02 7.32
CA ALA A 274 3.88 13.45 6.15
C ALA A 274 4.83 12.54 5.37
N GLY A 275 4.41 11.30 5.14
CA GLY A 275 5.17 10.25 4.47
C GLY A 275 5.86 9.26 5.38
N ASP A 276 6.02 9.54 6.67
CA ASP A 276 6.62 8.59 7.60
C ASP A 276 5.65 7.45 7.94
N ASN A 277 6.16 6.23 8.01
CA ASN A 277 5.46 5.08 8.59
C ASN A 277 5.82 5.00 10.07
N VAL A 278 4.90 5.38 10.94
CA VAL A 278 5.17 5.51 12.37
C VAL A 278 4.24 4.68 13.24
N GLY A 279 4.74 4.32 14.41
CA GLY A 279 3.92 3.90 15.55
C GLY A 279 3.77 5.06 16.53
N LEU A 280 2.54 5.47 16.79
CA LEU A 280 2.20 6.46 17.81
C LEU A 280 1.83 5.76 19.11
N LEU A 281 2.57 6.03 20.18
CA LEU A 281 2.20 5.61 21.53
C LEU A 281 1.16 6.57 22.08
N LEU A 282 0.02 6.04 22.51
CA LEU A 282 -1.14 6.81 22.92
C LEU A 282 -1.44 6.61 24.40
N ARG A 283 -1.69 7.72 25.12
CA ARG A 283 -1.98 7.70 26.55
C ARG A 283 -3.47 7.43 26.79
N GLY A 284 -3.74 6.48 27.72
CA GLY A 284 -5.10 6.29 28.25
C GLY A 284 -6.12 5.72 27.27
N ILE A 285 -5.63 5.09 26.18
CA ILE A 285 -6.47 4.41 25.18
C ILE A 285 -6.20 2.92 25.26
N ASP A 286 -7.26 2.11 25.37
CA ASP A 286 -7.15 0.66 25.27
C ASP A 286 -7.06 0.20 23.81
N LYS A 287 -6.36 -0.91 23.56
CA LYS A 287 -6.24 -1.49 22.22
C LYS A 287 -7.61 -1.71 21.53
N ASN A 288 -8.63 -2.07 22.28
CA ASN A 288 -9.97 -2.35 21.76
C ASN A 288 -10.74 -1.08 21.35
N GLU A 289 -10.27 0.09 21.77
CA GLU A 289 -10.89 1.38 21.48
C GLU A 289 -10.40 2.01 20.17
N ILE A 290 -9.30 1.50 19.63
CA ILE A 290 -8.77 1.88 18.31
C ILE A 290 -8.84 0.65 17.39
N LYS A 291 -9.19 0.90 16.14
CA LYS A 291 -9.26 -0.14 15.10
C LYS A 291 -8.67 0.37 13.80
N ARG A 292 -8.16 -0.55 12.99
CA ARG A 292 -7.86 -0.29 11.59
C ARG A 292 -9.03 0.40 10.90
N GLY A 293 -8.74 1.40 10.08
CA GLY A 293 -9.74 2.19 9.37
C GLY A 293 -10.17 3.46 10.09
N MET A 294 -9.84 3.62 11.36
CA MET A 294 -9.94 4.92 12.03
C MET A 294 -8.80 5.84 11.58
N VAL A 295 -8.92 7.12 11.90
CA VAL A 295 -7.85 8.11 11.68
C VAL A 295 -7.45 8.77 12.97
N ILE A 296 -6.20 9.18 13.06
CA ILE A 296 -5.66 10.02 14.13
C ILE A 296 -5.32 11.37 13.52
N CYS A 297 -5.81 12.43 14.14
CA CYS A 297 -5.61 13.82 13.69
C CYS A 297 -5.46 14.75 14.88
N HIS A 298 -5.08 16.02 14.65
CA HIS A 298 -5.23 17.04 15.69
C HIS A 298 -6.70 17.35 15.96
N PRO A 299 -7.08 17.72 17.20
CA PRO A 299 -8.47 17.92 17.56
C PRO A 299 -9.19 18.95 16.67
N GLY A 300 -10.39 18.58 16.21
CA GLY A 300 -11.26 19.47 15.44
C GLY A 300 -10.86 19.71 13.97
N GLN A 301 -9.85 19.01 13.46
CA GLN A 301 -9.36 19.22 12.09
C GLN A 301 -10.00 18.30 11.06
N VAL A 302 -10.56 17.19 11.48
CA VAL A 302 -11.22 16.20 10.59
C VAL A 302 -12.63 15.96 11.10
N LYS A 303 -13.58 15.83 10.17
CA LYS A 303 -14.96 15.44 10.45
C LYS A 303 -15.27 14.14 9.70
N PRO A 304 -15.78 13.09 10.37
CA PRO A 304 -16.29 11.91 9.70
C PRO A 304 -17.59 12.22 8.95
N HIS A 305 -17.75 11.62 7.78
CA HIS A 305 -18.92 11.76 6.91
C HIS A 305 -19.49 10.40 6.53
N SER A 306 -20.80 10.35 6.35
CA SER A 306 -21.51 9.16 5.91
C SER A 306 -22.13 9.29 4.54
N GLU A 307 -22.31 10.50 4.02
CA GLU A 307 -22.94 10.73 2.73
C GLU A 307 -22.06 11.59 1.82
N PHE A 308 -21.81 11.10 0.62
CA PHE A 308 -21.02 11.82 -0.37
C PHE A 308 -21.49 11.54 -1.81
N LYS A 309 -21.15 12.45 -2.71
CA LYS A 309 -21.26 12.27 -4.15
C LYS A 309 -19.91 11.88 -4.72
N ALA A 310 -19.89 10.99 -5.68
CA ALA A 310 -18.66 10.53 -6.30
C ALA A 310 -18.85 10.27 -7.80
N GLN A 311 -17.77 10.48 -8.53
CA GLN A 311 -17.65 10.02 -9.90
C GLN A 311 -16.95 8.66 -9.90
N VAL A 312 -17.55 7.66 -10.53
CA VAL A 312 -17.06 6.29 -10.52
C VAL A 312 -16.96 5.70 -11.93
N TYR A 313 -16.00 4.81 -12.08
CA TYR A 313 -15.88 3.92 -13.24
C TYR A 313 -16.17 2.48 -12.80
N ILE A 314 -17.02 1.79 -13.53
CA ILE A 314 -17.37 0.39 -13.25
C ILE A 314 -16.59 -0.50 -14.20
N LEU A 315 -15.76 -1.38 -13.63
CA LEU A 315 -14.86 -2.26 -14.37
C LEU A 315 -15.62 -3.24 -15.24
N LYS A 316 -15.13 -3.44 -16.46
CA LYS A 316 -15.62 -4.44 -17.41
C LYS A 316 -15.21 -5.85 -16.95
N LYS A 317 -15.86 -6.86 -17.51
CA LYS A 317 -15.55 -8.27 -17.26
C LYS A 317 -14.08 -8.60 -17.60
N GLU A 318 -13.58 -8.06 -18.70
CA GLU A 318 -12.21 -8.26 -19.19
C GLU A 318 -11.17 -7.63 -18.27
N GLU A 319 -11.58 -6.63 -17.47
CA GLU A 319 -10.77 -5.98 -16.43
C GLU A 319 -10.89 -6.67 -15.06
N GLY A 320 -11.54 -7.84 -14.99
CA GLY A 320 -11.80 -8.56 -13.76
C GLY A 320 -13.03 -8.09 -12.99
N GLY A 321 -13.78 -7.14 -13.54
CA GLY A 321 -14.97 -6.54 -12.93
C GLY A 321 -16.25 -7.36 -13.08
N ARG A 322 -17.38 -6.66 -13.08
CA ARG A 322 -18.71 -7.25 -13.22
C ARG A 322 -19.01 -7.65 -14.66
N HIS A 323 -19.91 -8.62 -14.83
CA HIS A 323 -20.50 -8.98 -16.12
C HIS A 323 -21.99 -8.64 -16.21
N THR A 324 -22.59 -8.16 -15.10
CA THR A 324 -24.00 -7.76 -15.03
C THR A 324 -24.10 -6.31 -14.57
N PRO A 325 -25.13 -5.57 -15.00
CA PRO A 325 -25.41 -4.23 -14.48
C PRO A 325 -25.78 -4.28 -12.99
N PHE A 326 -25.71 -3.13 -12.33
CA PHE A 326 -26.34 -2.94 -11.03
C PHE A 326 -27.40 -1.83 -11.10
N HIS A 327 -28.35 -1.90 -10.17
CA HIS A 327 -29.47 -0.98 -10.07
C HIS A 327 -29.34 -0.11 -8.82
N ASN A 328 -30.28 0.80 -8.68
CA ASN A 328 -30.42 1.62 -7.49
C ASN A 328 -30.45 0.76 -6.21
N HIS A 329 -29.96 1.31 -5.10
CA HIS A 329 -29.81 0.61 -3.81
C HIS A 329 -28.80 -0.55 -3.81
N TYR A 330 -27.87 -0.60 -4.77
CA TYR A 330 -26.75 -1.54 -4.73
C TYR A 330 -25.85 -1.27 -3.53
N ARG A 331 -25.43 -2.33 -2.82
CA ARG A 331 -24.72 -2.25 -1.53
C ARG A 331 -23.36 -2.98 -1.58
N PRO A 332 -22.37 -2.44 -2.27
CA PRO A 332 -21.02 -2.99 -2.27
C PRO A 332 -20.21 -2.54 -1.03
N GLN A 333 -18.96 -2.99 -0.97
CA GLN A 333 -17.95 -2.50 -0.05
C GLN A 333 -17.14 -1.37 -0.69
N PHE A 334 -16.93 -0.30 0.06
CA PHE A 334 -16.06 0.82 -0.29
C PHE A 334 -14.75 0.70 0.47
N TYR A 335 -13.64 0.65 -0.24
CA TYR A 335 -12.31 0.71 0.35
C TYR A 335 -11.82 2.15 0.32
N ILE A 336 -11.80 2.78 1.50
CA ILE A 336 -11.45 4.19 1.70
C ILE A 336 -10.28 4.24 2.68
N ARG A 337 -9.08 4.66 2.23
CA ARG A 337 -7.82 4.58 3.01
C ARG A 337 -7.58 3.14 3.50
N THR A 338 -7.53 2.94 4.81
CA THR A 338 -7.30 1.62 5.44
C THR A 338 -8.59 0.89 5.83
N LEU A 339 -9.76 1.48 5.53
CA LEU A 339 -11.08 0.98 5.90
C LEU A 339 -11.82 0.33 4.73
N ASP A 340 -12.51 -0.76 5.00
CA ASP A 340 -13.59 -1.28 4.18
C ASP A 340 -14.93 -1.05 4.88
N VAL A 341 -15.87 -0.43 4.20
CA VAL A 341 -17.18 -0.09 4.74
C VAL A 341 -18.26 -0.35 3.69
N THR A 342 -19.37 -0.93 4.11
CA THR A 342 -20.53 -1.09 3.22
C THR A 342 -21.21 0.26 3.02
N GLY A 343 -21.59 0.55 1.78
CA GLY A 343 -22.37 1.74 1.43
C GLY A 343 -23.46 1.40 0.44
N GLU A 344 -24.55 2.13 0.51
CA GLU A 344 -25.67 2.07 -0.45
C GLU A 344 -25.46 3.12 -1.53
N ILE A 345 -25.61 2.70 -2.79
CA ILE A 345 -25.52 3.57 -3.95
C ILE A 345 -26.91 4.03 -4.37
N THR A 346 -27.08 5.34 -4.52
CA THR A 346 -28.25 5.95 -5.16
C THR A 346 -27.82 6.53 -6.51
N LEU A 347 -28.50 6.11 -7.57
CA LEU A 347 -28.24 6.56 -8.94
C LEU A 347 -28.89 7.92 -9.20
N PRO A 348 -28.36 8.72 -10.15
CA PRO A 348 -28.96 9.98 -10.57
C PRO A 348 -30.39 9.77 -11.14
N GLU A 349 -31.20 10.81 -11.09
CA GLU A 349 -32.52 10.78 -11.67
C GLU A 349 -32.47 10.45 -13.17
N GLY A 350 -33.31 9.52 -13.60
CA GLY A 350 -33.34 9.02 -14.99
C GLY A 350 -32.36 7.92 -15.34
N VAL A 351 -31.48 7.51 -14.39
CA VAL A 351 -30.57 6.36 -14.56
C VAL A 351 -31.16 5.16 -13.84
N GLU A 352 -31.60 4.15 -14.57
CA GLU A 352 -32.22 2.94 -14.02
C GLU A 352 -31.17 1.90 -13.65
N MET A 353 -30.08 1.82 -14.40
CA MET A 353 -28.98 0.85 -14.17
C MET A 353 -27.65 1.42 -14.63
N VAL A 354 -26.56 0.83 -14.16
CA VAL A 354 -25.19 1.13 -14.57
C VAL A 354 -24.55 -0.14 -15.11
N MET A 355 -23.99 -0.06 -16.32
CA MET A 355 -23.34 -1.17 -17.00
C MET A 355 -21.85 -1.24 -16.66
N PRO A 356 -21.23 -2.43 -16.72
CA PRO A 356 -19.77 -2.54 -16.75
C PRO A 356 -19.17 -1.70 -17.90
N GLY A 357 -18.19 -0.87 -17.59
CA GLY A 357 -17.58 0.09 -18.51
C GLY A 357 -18.13 1.51 -18.44
N ASP A 358 -19.18 1.74 -17.66
CA ASP A 358 -19.77 3.07 -17.52
C ASP A 358 -18.98 3.96 -16.57
N HIS A 359 -18.93 5.24 -16.91
CA HIS A 359 -18.61 6.35 -16.01
C HIS A 359 -19.89 6.99 -15.53
N VAL A 360 -20.10 7.05 -14.23
CA VAL A 360 -21.34 7.59 -13.67
C VAL A 360 -21.06 8.37 -12.38
N THR A 361 -21.86 9.40 -12.14
CA THR A 361 -21.90 10.10 -10.85
C THR A 361 -22.92 9.42 -9.96
N ILE A 362 -22.53 9.03 -8.75
CA ILE A 362 -23.39 8.35 -7.77
C ILE A 362 -23.44 9.12 -6.46
N ASN A 363 -24.53 8.96 -5.72
CA ASN A 363 -24.58 9.30 -4.31
C ASN A 363 -24.36 8.02 -3.48
N VAL A 364 -23.54 8.13 -2.45
CA VAL A 364 -23.18 7.01 -1.57
C VAL A 364 -23.58 7.35 -0.15
N LYS A 365 -24.25 6.41 0.51
CA LYS A 365 -24.53 6.44 1.95
C LYS A 365 -23.85 5.27 2.64
N LEU A 366 -22.82 5.57 3.41
CA LEU A 366 -22.07 4.59 4.19
C LEU A 366 -22.83 4.17 5.44
N ILE A 367 -22.68 2.92 5.86
CA ILE A 367 -23.29 2.42 7.11
C ILE A 367 -22.65 2.99 8.38
N ASN A 368 -21.40 3.45 8.29
CA ASN A 368 -20.66 4.12 9.36
C ASN A 368 -19.98 5.37 8.82
N PRO A 369 -19.91 6.46 9.60
CA PRO A 369 -19.15 7.65 9.23
C PRO A 369 -17.66 7.35 9.10
N VAL A 370 -17.04 7.91 8.07
CA VAL A 370 -15.62 7.73 7.74
C VAL A 370 -14.98 9.10 7.53
N ALA A 371 -13.74 9.26 7.99
CA ALA A 371 -12.97 10.45 7.67
C ALA A 371 -12.68 10.47 6.17
N CYS A 372 -13.40 11.31 5.43
CA CYS A 372 -13.24 11.45 4.00
C CYS A 372 -13.44 12.90 3.57
N ASP A 373 -12.79 13.26 2.47
CA ASP A 373 -12.79 14.61 1.92
C ASP A 373 -13.00 14.58 0.41
N LYS A 374 -13.37 15.71 -0.14
CA LYS A 374 -13.44 15.92 -1.60
C LYS A 374 -12.06 15.64 -2.22
N GLY A 375 -12.08 14.90 -3.33
CA GLY A 375 -10.87 14.48 -4.04
C GLY A 375 -10.30 13.12 -3.59
N LEU A 376 -10.79 12.55 -2.47
CA LEU A 376 -10.34 11.25 -2.01
C LEU A 376 -10.80 10.15 -2.96
N ARG A 377 -9.88 9.27 -3.34
CA ARG A 377 -10.18 8.09 -4.18
C ARG A 377 -10.54 6.89 -3.32
N PHE A 378 -11.32 5.98 -3.91
CA PHE A 378 -11.74 4.74 -3.29
C PHE A 378 -11.94 3.64 -4.33
N ALA A 379 -11.88 2.39 -3.86
CA ALA A 379 -12.27 1.24 -4.66
C ALA A 379 -13.64 0.70 -4.23
N ILE A 380 -14.38 0.12 -5.19
CA ILE A 380 -15.65 -0.56 -4.96
C ILE A 380 -15.41 -2.05 -5.15
N ARG A 381 -15.81 -2.85 -4.16
CA ARG A 381 -15.60 -4.31 -4.18
C ARG A 381 -16.90 -5.07 -3.89
N GLU A 382 -17.02 -6.24 -4.52
CA GLU A 382 -18.11 -7.18 -4.32
C GLU A 382 -17.58 -8.62 -4.46
N GLY A 383 -17.94 -9.49 -3.52
CA GLY A 383 -17.59 -10.91 -3.58
C GLY A 383 -16.10 -11.20 -3.74
N GLY A 384 -15.23 -10.41 -3.10
CA GLY A 384 -13.78 -10.55 -3.18
C GLY A 384 -13.13 -9.95 -4.43
N ARG A 385 -13.90 -9.27 -5.32
CA ARG A 385 -13.40 -8.66 -6.56
C ARG A 385 -13.53 -7.15 -6.52
N THR A 386 -12.60 -6.45 -7.13
CA THR A 386 -12.74 -5.02 -7.43
C THR A 386 -13.68 -4.88 -8.63
N VAL A 387 -14.78 -4.16 -8.43
CA VAL A 387 -15.82 -3.98 -9.45
C VAL A 387 -15.91 -2.54 -9.95
N GLY A 388 -15.20 -1.63 -9.31
CA GLY A 388 -15.16 -0.24 -9.73
C GLY A 388 -14.21 0.59 -8.88
N SER A 389 -14.03 1.82 -9.30
CA SER A 389 -13.25 2.84 -8.58
C SER A 389 -13.89 4.21 -8.75
N GLY A 390 -13.60 5.10 -7.83
CA GLY A 390 -14.14 6.44 -7.89
C GLY A 390 -13.37 7.46 -7.09
N GLN A 391 -13.82 8.70 -7.23
CA GLN A 391 -13.32 9.85 -6.50
C GLN A 391 -14.49 10.64 -5.92
N ILE A 392 -14.39 11.03 -4.67
CA ILE A 392 -15.37 11.88 -3.99
C ILE A 392 -15.36 13.27 -4.62
N THR A 393 -16.51 13.71 -5.11
CA THR A 393 -16.68 15.06 -5.70
C THR A 393 -17.25 16.05 -4.71
N ASP A 394 -18.14 15.61 -3.84
CA ASP A 394 -18.80 16.47 -2.85
C ASP A 394 -19.17 15.67 -1.59
N ILE A 395 -19.12 16.32 -0.43
CA ILE A 395 -19.65 15.81 0.83
C ILE A 395 -21.09 16.32 0.96
N LEU A 396 -22.01 15.46 1.43
CA LEU A 396 -23.45 15.74 1.45
C LEU A 396 -24.02 15.92 2.88
N ASP A 397 -23.27 15.51 3.95
CA ASP A 397 -23.67 15.60 5.37
C ASP A 397 -22.78 16.48 6.26
#